data_248c236b522b635e93251c533a269758
#
_entry.id   248c236b522b635e93251c533a269758
#
_cell.length_a   1.000
_cell.length_b   1.000
_cell.length_c   1.000
_cell.angle_alpha   90.00
_cell.angle_beta   90.00
_cell.angle_gamma   90.00
#
_symmetry.space_group_name_H-M   'P 1'
#
loop_
_entity.id
_entity.type
_entity.pdbx_description
1 polymer ?
#
loop_
_entity_poly.entity_id
_entity_poly.type
_entity_poly.pdbx_seq_one_letter_code
_entity_poly.pdbx_strand_id
1 'polypeptide(L)'
;KTYAMAFERGHKLSDGDIIDFSPEANRASVVKLKLGDVMVIDLSSLQRRGHNEAIALAIELGHAIGNQHWAALLRGNSLLVPLAVDRKVMLSVLRTYNFEGLEFNFRPGSELIPYLTPTEIRTLFGSTSPNNNTHNSHRHTNLIHTIEEYV
;
A
#
# COMPACT_ATOMS: atom_id res chain seq x y z
N LYS A 1 21.59 -15.17 -4.35
CA LYS A 1 22.62 -14.73 -3.39
C LYS A 1 21.97 -13.75 -2.42
N THR A 2 22.25 -13.86 -1.13
CA THR A 2 21.78 -12.92 -0.11
C THR A 2 22.96 -12.00 0.24
N TYR A 3 22.74 -10.71 0.18
CA TYR A 3 23.71 -9.68 0.55
C TYR A 3 23.25 -8.98 1.82
N ALA A 4 24.15 -8.78 2.77
CA ALA A 4 23.92 -7.93 3.94
C ALA A 4 24.49 -6.54 3.64
N MET A 5 23.67 -5.50 3.74
CA MET A 5 24.07 -4.12 3.54
C MET A 5 23.76 -3.32 4.78
N ALA A 6 24.69 -2.44 5.18
CA ALA A 6 24.50 -1.51 6.27
C ALA A 6 24.40 -0.10 5.69
N PHE A 7 23.30 0.57 5.96
CA PHE A 7 23.09 1.98 5.61
C PHE A 7 23.11 2.83 6.86
N GLU A 8 23.42 4.11 6.72
CA GLU A 8 23.28 5.07 7.82
C GLU A 8 21.84 5.15 8.32
N ARG A 9 21.68 5.40 9.62
CA ARG A 9 20.35 5.54 10.22
C ARG A 9 19.56 6.65 9.53
N GLY A 10 18.36 6.29 9.03
CA GLY A 10 17.48 7.24 8.33
C GLY A 10 17.65 7.25 6.82
N HIS A 11 18.63 6.52 6.26
CA HIS A 11 18.72 6.34 4.82
C HIS A 11 17.51 5.53 4.32
N LYS A 12 16.81 6.06 3.32
CA LYS A 12 15.66 5.40 2.70
C LYS A 12 16.04 5.00 1.28
N LEU A 13 15.89 3.72 0.97
CA LEU A 13 16.07 3.22 -0.38
C LEU A 13 14.85 3.56 -1.23
N SER A 14 15.10 3.99 -2.45
CA SER A 14 14.09 4.27 -3.47
C SER A 14 14.21 3.28 -4.63
N ASP A 15 13.14 3.10 -5.38
CA ASP A 15 13.17 2.31 -6.61
C ASP A 15 14.15 2.92 -7.60
N GLY A 16 15.06 2.10 -8.13
CA GLY A 16 16.09 2.55 -9.04
C GLY A 16 17.40 3.02 -8.38
N ASP A 17 17.50 3.06 -7.04
CA ASP A 17 18.76 3.38 -6.37
C ASP A 17 19.85 2.37 -6.72
N ILE A 18 21.01 2.86 -7.13
CA ILE A 18 22.18 2.02 -7.39
C ILE A 18 22.95 1.85 -6.08
N ILE A 19 22.99 0.62 -5.58
CA ILE A 19 23.62 0.28 -4.31
C ILE A 19 25.04 -0.30 -4.44
N ASP A 20 25.35 -0.80 -5.62
CA ASP A 20 26.68 -1.28 -5.97
C ASP A 20 26.91 -1.13 -7.48
N PHE A 21 28.11 -0.69 -7.85
CA PHE A 21 28.49 -0.54 -9.24
C PHE A 21 29.93 -1.01 -9.45
N SER A 22 30.11 -1.98 -10.33
CA SER A 22 31.43 -2.49 -10.74
C SER A 22 31.68 -2.18 -12.23
N PRO A 23 32.42 -1.11 -12.56
CA PRO A 23 32.74 -0.78 -13.95
C PRO A 23 33.53 -1.90 -14.67
N GLU A 24 34.42 -2.58 -13.92
CA GLU A 24 35.26 -3.64 -14.45
C GLU A 24 34.42 -4.86 -14.88
N ALA A 25 33.38 -5.18 -14.11
CA ALA A 25 32.45 -6.28 -14.42
C ALA A 25 31.25 -5.82 -15.28
N ASN A 26 31.19 -4.53 -15.64
CA ASN A 26 30.04 -3.90 -16.31
C ASN A 26 28.69 -4.27 -15.62
N ARG A 27 28.65 -4.17 -14.29
CA ARG A 27 27.52 -4.63 -13.47
C ARG A 27 27.09 -3.58 -12.47
N ALA A 28 25.77 -3.42 -12.34
CA ALA A 28 25.15 -2.59 -11.32
C ALA A 28 24.12 -3.41 -10.51
N SER A 29 24.09 -3.19 -9.21
CA SER A 29 23.02 -3.70 -8.32
C SER A 29 22.05 -2.58 -8.03
N VAL A 30 20.81 -2.74 -8.46
CA VAL A 30 19.77 -1.72 -8.40
C VAL A 30 18.66 -2.17 -7.44
N VAL A 31 18.18 -1.24 -6.63
CA VAL A 31 17.02 -1.48 -5.76
C VAL A 31 15.76 -1.54 -6.61
N LYS A 32 14.98 -2.60 -6.44
CA LYS A 32 13.63 -2.68 -6.99
C LYS A 32 12.61 -2.79 -5.86
N LEU A 33 11.71 -1.84 -5.78
CA LEU A 33 10.63 -1.87 -4.81
C LEU A 33 9.50 -2.75 -5.32
N LYS A 34 9.25 -3.84 -4.62
CA LYS A 34 8.05 -4.65 -4.85
C LYS A 34 6.95 -4.17 -3.91
N LEU A 35 6.01 -3.43 -4.46
CA LEU A 35 4.85 -2.96 -3.71
C LEU A 35 3.83 -4.08 -3.54
N GLY A 36 3.27 -4.16 -2.35
CA GLY A 36 2.13 -5.04 -2.08
C GLY A 36 0.90 -4.67 -2.90
N ASP A 37 -0.08 -5.55 -2.90
CA ASP A 37 -1.37 -5.28 -3.54
C ASP A 37 -2.12 -4.16 -2.82
N VAL A 38 -3.02 -3.55 -3.55
CA VAL A 38 -3.95 -2.52 -3.06
C VAL A 38 -5.38 -2.97 -3.32
N MET A 39 -6.20 -2.94 -2.30
CA MET A 39 -7.63 -3.06 -2.46
C MET A 39 -8.18 -1.75 -2.99
N VAL A 40 -8.84 -1.81 -4.14
CA VAL A 40 -9.52 -0.70 -4.79
C VAL A 40 -11.02 -0.86 -4.57
N ILE A 41 -11.62 0.08 -3.87
CA ILE A 41 -13.06 0.12 -3.59
C ILE A 41 -13.69 1.15 -4.52
N ASP A 42 -14.58 0.71 -5.41
CA ASP A 42 -15.28 1.61 -6.31
C ASP A 42 -16.48 2.25 -5.59
N LEU A 43 -16.44 3.57 -5.48
CA LEU A 43 -17.48 4.39 -4.85
C LEU A 43 -18.51 4.95 -5.86
N SER A 44 -18.42 4.60 -7.14
CA SER A 44 -19.31 5.15 -8.18
C SER A 44 -20.78 4.82 -7.92
N SER A 45 -21.05 3.70 -7.25
CA SER A 45 -22.41 3.32 -6.86
C SER A 45 -23.05 4.30 -5.88
N LEU A 46 -22.26 5.00 -5.06
CA LEU A 46 -22.77 6.01 -4.11
C LEU A 46 -23.45 7.18 -4.81
N GLN A 47 -23.00 7.53 -6.03
CA GLN A 47 -23.57 8.64 -6.81
C GLN A 47 -25.02 8.36 -7.27
N ARG A 48 -25.42 7.09 -7.31
CA ARG A 48 -26.77 6.66 -7.72
C ARG A 48 -27.71 6.49 -6.54
N ARG A 49 -27.24 6.65 -5.32
CA ARG A 49 -28.02 6.54 -4.08
C ARG A 49 -28.59 7.88 -3.67
N GLY A 50 -29.60 7.86 -2.81
CA GLY A 50 -30.07 9.06 -2.13
C GLY A 50 -28.95 9.70 -1.30
N HIS A 51 -28.93 11.03 -1.22
CA HIS A 51 -27.87 11.79 -0.57
C HIS A 51 -27.54 11.31 0.85
N ASN A 52 -28.56 11.11 1.70
CA ASN A 52 -28.38 10.67 3.07
C ASN A 52 -27.84 9.23 3.15
N GLU A 53 -28.29 8.34 2.27
CA GLU A 53 -27.83 6.96 2.19
C GLU A 53 -26.36 6.89 1.75
N ALA A 54 -25.97 7.68 0.75
CA ALA A 54 -24.57 7.75 0.29
C ALA A 54 -23.63 8.26 1.39
N ILE A 55 -24.05 9.29 2.15
CA ILE A 55 -23.28 9.81 3.29
C ILE A 55 -23.15 8.74 4.38
N ALA A 56 -24.25 8.09 4.77
CA ALA A 56 -24.22 7.05 5.81
C ALA A 56 -23.25 5.94 5.42
N LEU A 57 -23.37 5.42 4.20
CA LEU A 57 -22.49 4.34 3.71
C LEU A 57 -21.01 4.76 3.63
N ALA A 58 -20.74 6.01 3.21
CA ALA A 58 -19.36 6.53 3.19
C ALA A 58 -18.75 6.65 4.59
N ILE A 59 -19.55 7.10 5.59
CA ILE A 59 -19.13 7.19 7.00
C ILE A 59 -18.88 5.78 7.56
N GLU A 60 -19.77 4.83 7.31
CA GLU A 60 -19.62 3.44 7.77
C GLU A 60 -18.38 2.78 7.16
N LEU A 61 -18.12 3.00 5.87
CA LEU A 61 -16.93 2.48 5.20
C LEU A 61 -15.65 3.08 5.80
N GLY A 62 -15.63 4.41 5.99
CA GLY A 62 -14.49 5.08 6.62
C GLY A 62 -14.26 4.61 8.05
N HIS A 63 -15.33 4.39 8.82
CA HIS A 63 -15.25 3.84 10.16
C HIS A 63 -14.73 2.41 10.17
N ALA A 64 -15.23 1.54 9.29
CA ALA A 64 -14.77 0.16 9.17
C ALA A 64 -13.27 0.05 8.88
N ILE A 65 -12.77 0.86 7.93
CA ILE A 65 -11.35 0.92 7.57
C ILE A 65 -10.51 1.51 8.71
N GLY A 66 -10.99 2.59 9.32
CA GLY A 66 -10.33 3.26 10.44
C GLY A 66 -10.17 2.37 11.67
N ASN A 67 -11.20 1.58 12.00
CA ASN A 67 -11.14 0.60 13.11
C ASN A 67 -10.07 -0.47 12.92
N GLN A 68 -9.75 -0.80 11.68
CA GLN A 68 -8.68 -1.74 11.36
C GLN A 68 -7.30 -1.07 11.31
N HIS A 69 -7.22 0.25 11.49
CA HIS A 69 -6.01 1.04 11.30
C HIS A 69 -5.37 0.85 9.91
N TRP A 70 -6.18 0.55 8.90
CA TRP A 70 -5.71 0.46 7.53
C TRP A 70 -5.52 1.86 6.96
N ALA A 71 -4.37 2.09 6.33
CA ALA A 71 -4.16 3.31 5.54
C ALA A 71 -5.18 3.35 4.40
N ALA A 72 -5.67 4.54 4.09
CA ALA A 72 -6.61 4.71 2.99
C ALA A 72 -6.35 6.03 2.26
N LEU A 73 -6.54 6.03 0.95
CA LEU A 73 -6.42 7.20 0.10
C LEU A 73 -7.63 7.28 -0.82
N LEU A 74 -8.38 8.37 -0.72
CA LEU A 74 -9.45 8.67 -1.67
C LEU A 74 -8.87 9.31 -2.92
N ARG A 75 -9.15 8.72 -4.09
CA ARG A 75 -8.74 9.25 -5.39
C ARG A 75 -9.88 9.12 -6.41
N GLY A 76 -10.42 10.26 -6.82
CA GLY A 76 -11.63 10.29 -7.64
C GLY A 76 -12.76 9.50 -6.97
N ASN A 77 -13.30 8.52 -7.65
CA ASN A 77 -14.37 7.65 -7.14
C ASN A 77 -13.84 6.34 -6.55
N SER A 78 -12.55 6.26 -6.25
CA SER A 78 -11.95 5.05 -5.70
C SER A 78 -11.30 5.30 -4.35
N LEU A 79 -11.54 4.41 -3.40
CA LEU A 79 -10.81 4.37 -2.15
C LEU A 79 -9.76 3.27 -2.24
N LEU A 80 -8.50 3.65 -2.10
CA LEU A 80 -7.33 2.78 -2.21
C LEU A 80 -6.86 2.39 -0.80
N VAL A 81 -6.79 1.10 -0.52
CA VAL A 81 -6.38 0.56 0.78
C VAL A 81 -5.28 -0.48 0.56
N PRO A 82 -4.04 -0.23 1.00
CA PRO A 82 -2.96 -1.20 0.87
C PRO A 82 -3.30 -2.51 1.57
N LEU A 83 -2.81 -3.62 1.02
CA LEU A 83 -3.00 -4.93 1.63
C LEU A 83 -2.27 -4.99 2.98
N ALA A 84 -3.00 -4.84 4.06
CA ALA A 84 -2.46 -4.84 5.43
C ALA A 84 -2.39 -6.24 6.03
N VAL A 85 -3.28 -7.14 5.57
CA VAL A 85 -3.37 -8.55 5.95
C VAL A 85 -3.80 -9.35 4.70
N ASP A 86 -4.01 -10.66 4.84
CA ASP A 86 -4.49 -11.50 3.73
C ASP A 86 -5.78 -10.95 3.09
N ARG A 87 -5.90 -11.05 1.75
CA ARG A 87 -7.06 -10.57 0.98
C ARG A 87 -8.39 -11.11 1.53
N LYS A 88 -8.41 -12.39 1.92
CA LYS A 88 -9.63 -13.04 2.45
C LYS A 88 -10.03 -12.43 3.78
N VAL A 89 -9.06 -12.10 4.63
CA VAL A 89 -9.29 -11.44 5.91
C VAL A 89 -9.85 -10.04 5.70
N MET A 90 -9.24 -9.23 4.82
CA MET A 90 -9.76 -7.90 4.50
C MET A 90 -11.21 -7.95 4.00
N LEU A 91 -11.49 -8.83 3.05
CA LEU A 91 -12.85 -9.00 2.54
C LEU A 91 -13.82 -9.51 3.61
N SER A 92 -13.39 -10.41 4.50
CA SER A 92 -14.23 -10.90 5.59
C SER A 92 -14.64 -9.78 6.54
N VAL A 93 -13.70 -8.91 6.92
CA VAL A 93 -13.99 -7.73 7.75
C VAL A 93 -15.02 -6.83 7.07
N LEU A 94 -14.84 -6.50 5.79
CA LEU A 94 -15.76 -5.61 5.08
C LEU A 94 -17.15 -6.24 4.88
N ARG A 95 -17.23 -7.55 4.67
CA ARG A 95 -18.52 -8.27 4.58
C ARG A 95 -19.34 -8.21 5.86
N THR A 96 -18.70 -8.04 7.02
CA THR A 96 -19.43 -7.92 8.30
C THR A 96 -20.29 -6.64 8.34
N TYR A 97 -19.93 -5.61 7.57
CA TYR A 97 -20.66 -4.35 7.50
C TYR A 97 -21.71 -4.29 6.39
N ASN A 98 -21.81 -5.35 5.56
CA ASN A 98 -22.78 -5.45 4.47
C ASN A 98 -22.82 -4.21 3.54
N PHE A 99 -21.68 -3.82 2.99
CA PHE A 99 -21.56 -2.70 2.04
C PHE A 99 -22.18 -3.07 0.68
N GLU A 100 -23.50 -3.10 0.61
CA GLU A 100 -24.24 -3.49 -0.57
C GLU A 100 -23.95 -2.53 -1.74
N GLY A 101 -23.63 -3.10 -2.90
CA GLY A 101 -23.37 -2.36 -4.13
C GLY A 101 -21.99 -1.71 -4.22
N LEU A 102 -21.10 -1.89 -3.23
CA LEU A 102 -19.69 -1.54 -3.36
C LEU A 102 -18.91 -2.72 -3.95
N GLU A 103 -18.02 -2.43 -4.90
CA GLU A 103 -17.12 -3.40 -5.50
C GLU A 103 -15.74 -3.30 -4.89
N PHE A 104 -15.16 -4.45 -4.54
CA PHE A 104 -13.84 -4.59 -3.92
C PHE A 104 -12.93 -5.39 -4.84
N ASN A 105 -11.94 -4.74 -5.42
CA ASN A 105 -10.97 -5.35 -6.32
C ASN A 105 -9.56 -5.22 -5.77
N PHE A 106 -8.68 -6.18 -6.06
CA PHE A 106 -7.27 -6.10 -5.68
C PHE A 106 -6.41 -5.92 -6.93
N ARG A 107 -5.53 -4.93 -6.88
CA ARG A 107 -4.57 -4.64 -7.94
C ARG A 107 -3.15 -4.59 -7.40
N PRO A 108 -2.15 -5.02 -8.18
CA PRO A 108 -0.74 -4.81 -7.82
C PRO A 108 -0.45 -3.33 -7.58
N GLY A 109 0.23 -3.00 -6.49
CA GLY A 109 0.57 -1.61 -6.18
C GLY A 109 1.39 -0.94 -7.29
N SER A 110 2.24 -1.71 -7.98
CA SER A 110 3.03 -1.23 -9.12
C SER A 110 2.17 -0.70 -10.29
N GLU A 111 0.97 -1.20 -10.49
CA GLU A 111 0.05 -0.71 -11.52
C GLU A 111 -0.54 0.67 -11.17
N LEU A 112 -0.57 1.02 -9.90
CA LEU A 112 -1.15 2.27 -9.43
C LEU A 112 -0.14 3.42 -9.40
N ILE A 113 1.16 3.12 -9.22
CA ILE A 113 2.23 4.11 -9.12
C ILE A 113 2.17 5.19 -10.22
N PRO A 114 2.01 4.86 -11.52
CA PRO A 114 2.02 5.86 -12.58
C PRO A 114 0.91 6.91 -12.44
N TYR A 115 -0.10 6.61 -11.65
CA TYR A 115 -1.26 7.48 -11.44
C TYR A 115 -1.22 8.21 -10.10
N LEU A 116 -0.22 7.97 -9.24
CA LEU A 116 -0.12 8.51 -7.90
C LEU A 116 0.99 9.55 -7.81
N THR A 117 0.74 10.59 -7.03
CA THR A 117 1.78 11.56 -6.66
C THR A 117 2.74 10.94 -5.63
N PRO A 118 3.98 11.48 -5.49
CA PRO A 118 4.92 11.00 -4.48
C PRO A 118 4.36 11.04 -3.04
N THR A 119 3.48 12.00 -2.75
CA THR A 119 2.83 12.09 -1.43
C THR A 119 1.80 10.99 -1.23
N GLU A 120 1.00 10.69 -2.25
CA GLU A 120 0.02 9.60 -2.22
C GLU A 120 0.70 8.23 -2.10
N ILE A 121 1.82 8.02 -2.82
CA ILE A 121 2.64 6.81 -2.69
C ILE A 121 3.14 6.66 -1.25
N ARG A 122 3.63 7.74 -0.63
CA ARG A 122 4.04 7.72 0.78
C ARG A 122 2.88 7.44 1.74
N THR A 123 1.70 7.97 1.47
CA THR A 123 0.50 7.71 2.28
C THR A 123 0.11 6.23 2.23
N LEU A 124 0.12 5.63 1.05
CA LEU A 124 -0.29 4.25 0.86
C LEU A 124 0.79 3.24 1.33
N PHE A 125 2.06 3.50 1.02
CA PHE A 125 3.12 2.50 1.20
C PHE A 125 4.21 2.96 2.19
N GLY A 126 4.24 4.23 2.56
CA GLY A 126 5.32 4.85 3.34
C GLY A 126 5.18 4.79 4.85
N SER A 127 4.15 4.17 5.41
CA SER A 127 3.91 4.12 6.87
C SER A 127 4.79 3.10 7.60
N THR A 128 6.07 3.05 7.29
CA THR A 128 7.10 2.39 8.09
C THR A 128 8.02 3.42 8.74
N SER A 129 7.45 4.38 9.50
CA SER A 129 8.25 5.06 10.52
C SER A 129 8.17 4.23 11.79
N PRO A 130 9.31 3.79 12.35
CA PRO A 130 9.31 3.21 13.67
C PRO A 130 9.08 4.35 14.69
N ASN A 131 7.83 4.61 15.05
CA ASN A 131 7.57 5.30 16.30
C ASN A 131 7.92 4.32 17.41
N ASN A 132 9.00 4.63 18.12
CA ASN A 132 9.35 4.02 19.39
C ASN A 132 8.16 4.10 20.35
N ASN A 133 7.42 3.02 20.47
CA ASN A 133 6.84 2.58 21.74
C ASN A 133 6.43 1.12 21.60
N THR A 134 7.10 0.34 22.42
CA THR A 134 6.87 -1.05 22.78
C THR A 134 5.40 -1.44 22.79
N HIS A 135 5.00 -2.30 21.86
CA HIS A 135 4.22 -3.52 22.14
C HIS A 135 4.15 -4.35 20.84
N ASN A 136 4.55 -5.62 20.95
CA ASN A 136 4.54 -6.65 19.93
C ASN A 136 3.23 -6.67 19.13
N SER A 137 3.28 -6.31 17.84
CA SER A 137 2.40 -6.86 16.84
C SER A 137 3.17 -6.93 15.52
N HIS A 138 3.21 -8.11 14.93
CA HIS A 138 3.81 -8.37 13.62
C HIS A 138 3.14 -7.48 12.56
N ARG A 139 3.74 -6.30 12.28
CA ARG A 139 3.35 -5.47 11.13
C ARG A 139 4.08 -6.01 9.92
N HIS A 140 3.35 -6.66 9.04
CA HIS A 140 3.86 -7.02 7.73
C HIS A 140 4.23 -5.75 6.97
N THR A 141 5.50 -5.59 6.69
CA THR A 141 6.03 -4.50 5.86
C THR A 141 5.55 -4.74 4.42
N ASN A 142 4.70 -3.86 3.88
CA ASN A 142 4.18 -3.97 2.51
C ASN A 142 5.23 -3.65 1.43
N LEU A 143 6.47 -3.37 1.82
CA LEU A 143 7.59 -3.10 0.94
C LEU A 143 8.57 -4.26 0.99
N ILE A 144 8.67 -5.00 -0.10
CA ILE A 144 9.73 -5.99 -0.28
C ILE A 144 10.78 -5.34 -1.18
N HIS A 145 11.99 -5.16 -0.65
CA HIS A 145 13.14 -4.71 -1.42
C HIS A 145 13.76 -5.92 -2.13
N THR A 146 13.77 -5.90 -3.44
CA THR A 146 14.50 -6.87 -4.26
C THR A 146 15.67 -6.14 -4.91
N ILE A 147 16.84 -6.76 -4.93
CA ILE A 147 18.03 -6.26 -5.62
C ILE A 147 18.08 -7.00 -6.94
N GLU A 148 18.04 -6.28 -8.05
CA GLU A 148 18.27 -6.83 -9.40
C GLU A 148 19.70 -6.49 -9.84
N GLU A 149 20.44 -7.49 -10.30
CA GLU A 149 21.75 -7.31 -10.92
C GLU A 149 21.57 -7.14 -12.42
N TYR A 150 22.08 -6.04 -12.95
CA TYR A 150 22.15 -5.76 -14.39
C TYR A 150 23.58 -5.94 -14.88
N VAL A 151 23.74 -6.66 -15.99
CA VAL A 151 25.02 -6.94 -16.67
C VAL A 151 25.10 -6.12 -17.94
#